data_0fd7625fbd2765fb0ec9ac73ef8436b0
#
_entry.id   0fd7625fbd2765fb0ec9ac73ef8436b0
#
_cell.length_a   1.000
_cell.length_b   1.000
_cell.length_c   1.000
_cell.angle_alpha   90.00
_cell.angle_beta   90.00
_cell.angle_gamma   90.00
#
_symmetry.space_group_name_H-M   'P 1'
#
loop_
_entity.id
_entity.type
_entity.pdbx_description
1 polymer ?
#
loop_
_entity_poly.entity_id
_entity_poly.type
_entity_poly.pdbx_seq_one_letter_code
_entity_poly.pdbx_strand_id
1 'polypeptide(L)' 'MRAVVVMVVFTAMVVMVVCVMVMVVVSAVLFFMVCHDDSFD' A
#
# COMPACT_ATOMS: atom_id res chain seq x y z
N MET A 1 -30.45 -4.65 -4.99
CA MET A 1 -29.50 -4.36 -6.06
C MET A 1 -28.57 -3.22 -5.71
N ARG A 2 -29.09 -2.17 -5.12
CA ARG A 2 -28.26 -1.04 -4.70
C ARG A 2 -27.28 -1.42 -3.61
N ALA A 3 -27.71 -2.27 -2.69
CA ALA A 3 -26.85 -2.70 -1.60
C ALA A 3 -25.61 -3.42 -2.11
N VAL A 4 -25.77 -4.22 -3.16
CA VAL A 4 -24.65 -4.96 -3.74
C VAL A 4 -23.66 -3.99 -4.38
N VAL A 5 -24.16 -3.00 -5.10
CA VAL A 5 -23.29 -2.01 -5.75
C VAL A 5 -22.50 -1.22 -4.71
N VAL A 6 -23.18 -0.80 -3.65
CA VAL A 6 -22.52 -0.06 -2.57
C VAL A 6 -21.44 -0.90 -1.91
N MET A 7 -21.74 -2.17 -1.68
CA MET A 7 -20.78 -3.09 -1.08
C MET A 7 -19.53 -3.26 -1.96
N VAL A 8 -19.75 -3.43 -3.25
CA VAL A 8 -18.66 -3.60 -4.20
C VAL A 8 -17.78 -2.35 -4.24
N VAL A 9 -18.39 -1.19 -4.31
CA VAL A 9 -17.65 0.08 -4.35
C VAL A 9 -16.88 0.27 -3.05
N PHE A 10 -17.50 -0.03 -1.93
CA PHE A 10 -16.84 0.11 -0.62
C PHE A 10 -15.64 -0.81 -0.52
N THR A 11 -15.82 -2.06 -0.93
CA THR A 11 -14.72 -3.04 -0.90
C THR A 11 -13.58 -2.61 -1.81
N ALA A 12 -13.91 -2.11 -2.99
CA ALA A 12 -12.88 -1.65 -3.93
C ALA A 12 -12.08 -0.49 -3.34
N MET A 13 -12.77 0.43 -2.68
CA MET A 13 -12.10 1.56 -2.03
C MET A 13 -11.14 1.10 -0.93
N VAL A 14 -11.59 0.18 -0.09
CA VAL A 14 -10.77 -0.34 1.00
C VAL A 14 -9.54 -1.05 0.44
N VAL A 15 -9.73 -1.88 -0.59
CA VAL A 15 -8.63 -2.61 -1.22
C VAL A 15 -7.61 -1.64 -1.80
N MET A 16 -8.08 -0.59 -2.44
CA MET A 16 -7.18 0.42 -3.02
C MET A 16 -6.35 1.10 -1.95
N VAL A 17 -6.98 1.50 -0.86
CA VAL A 17 -6.27 2.17 0.24
C VAL A 17 -5.23 1.24 0.84
N VAL A 18 -5.59 -0.03 1.07
CA VAL A 18 -4.67 -1.00 1.62
C VAL A 18 -3.49 -1.24 0.67
N CYS A 19 -3.76 -1.34 -0.62
CA CYS A 19 -2.72 -1.51 -1.63
C CYS A 19 -1.73 -0.35 -1.61
N VAL A 20 -2.25 0.87 -1.57
CA VAL A 20 -1.39 2.06 -1.54
C VAL A 20 -0.53 2.06 -0.27
N MET A 21 -1.14 1.72 0.85
CA MET A 21 -0.42 1.66 2.12
C MET A 21 0.72 0.64 2.08
N VAL A 22 0.43 -0.55 1.56
CA VAL A 22 1.44 -1.60 1.44
C VAL A 22 2.57 -1.15 0.54
N MET A 23 2.25 -0.51 -0.58
CA MET A 23 3.26 0.00 -1.50
C MET A 23 4.16 1.03 -0.85
N VAL A 24 3.57 1.93 -0.08
CA VAL A 24 4.33 2.97 0.63
C VAL A 24 5.28 2.33 1.65
N VAL A 25 4.78 1.36 2.41
CA VAL A 25 5.58 0.68 3.43
C VAL A 25 6.75 -0.05 2.78
N VAL A 26 6.48 -0.80 1.71
CA VAL A 26 7.52 -1.55 1.00
C VAL A 26 8.56 -0.60 0.42
N SER A 27 8.11 0.51 -0.15
CA SER A 27 9.03 1.53 -0.70
C SER A 27 9.91 2.10 0.40
N ALA A 28 9.33 2.39 1.55
CA ALA A 28 10.07 2.95 2.67
C ALA A 28 11.13 1.96 3.18
N VAL A 29 10.76 0.69 3.28
CA VAL A 29 11.69 -0.36 3.73
C VAL A 29 12.84 -0.50 2.74
N LEU A 30 12.52 -0.51 1.45
CA LEU A 30 13.54 -0.61 0.41
C LEU A 30 14.48 0.58 0.45
N PHE A 31 13.93 1.77 0.61
CA PHE A 31 14.73 2.99 0.70
C PHE A 31 15.65 2.93 1.91
N PHE A 32 15.13 2.45 3.03
CA PHE A 32 15.92 2.33 4.25
C PHE A 32 17.07 1.34 4.06
N MET A 33 16.79 0.22 3.40
CA MET A 33 17.79 -0.80 3.14
C MET A 33 18.92 -0.27 2.25
N VAL A 34 18.54 0.44 1.19
CA VAL A 34 19.53 1.01 0.25
C VAL A 34 20.37 2.06 0.97
N CYS A 35 19.74 2.88 1.79
CA CYS A 35 20.45 3.90 2.55
C CYS A 35 21.43 3.27 3.55
N HIS A 36 21.03 2.17 4.15
CA HIS A 36 21.85 1.44 5.10
C HIS A 36 23.08 0.85 4.42
N ASP A 37 22.86 0.31 3.24
CA ASP A 37 23.96 -0.28 2.45
C ASP A 37 25.00 0.79 2.10
N ASP A 38 24.51 1.95 1.70
CA ASP A 38 25.38 3.07 1.34
C ASP A 38 26.17 3.55 2.56
N SER A 39 25.53 3.55 3.71
CA SER A 39 26.17 3.99 4.95
C SER A 39 27.27 3.04 5.40
N PHE A 40 27.10 1.78 5.07
CA PHE A 40 28.07 0.76 5.46
C PHE A 40 29.40 0.91 4.71
N ASP A 41 29.26 1.33 3.48
CA ASP A 41 30.43 1.51 2.62
C ASP A 41 31.20 2.77 3.03
#